data_202d5812952ed4cb8674a0acbd2bc568
#
_entry.id   202d5812952ed4cb8674a0acbd2bc568
#
_cell.length_a   1.000
_cell.length_b   1.000
_cell.length_c   1.000
_cell.angle_alpha   90.00
_cell.angle_beta   90.00
_cell.angle_gamma   90.00
#
_symmetry.space_group_name_H-M   'P 1'
#
loop_
_entity.id
_entity.type
_entity.pdbx_description
1 polymer ?
#
loop_
_entity_poly.entity_id
_entity_poly.type
_entity_poly.pdbx_seq_one_letter_code
_entity_poly.pdbx_strand_id
1 'polypeptide(L)'
;MVEIKTDTALESMREAGRVVAQALAAARETAAVGVRLRELDEAAHTVLTKAGARSPFLGYRPAFAPTPFPAVICASVNDAVVHGIPNDYRLRDGDLVSIDCGAELDGWTGDAAISFTVGTARPADVALIAATQQALDAGIAAATVGHRIGDIAYAISTVAREAACGMPSDFGGHGIGRRMHEDPHVPNFGRPGRGFPLRHGLTLAIEPMLMAGGHNDYRTDPDGWTLRTIDGSRAAHIEHTVAITDDGPRILTLL
;
A
#
# COMPACT_ATOMS: atom_id res chain seq x y z
N MET A 1 21.62 -4.80 0.37
CA MET A 1 21.82 -5.83 1.45
C MET A 1 20.61 -5.77 2.36
N VAL A 2 19.96 -6.91 2.60
CA VAL A 2 18.75 -6.97 3.46
C VAL A 2 19.17 -6.81 4.93
N GLU A 3 18.60 -5.80 5.61
CA GLU A 3 18.78 -5.58 7.05
C GLU A 3 17.75 -6.42 7.82
N ILE A 4 18.24 -7.20 8.79
CA ILE A 4 17.41 -7.93 9.74
C ILE A 4 17.27 -7.09 11.00
N LYS A 5 16.05 -6.76 11.36
CA LYS A 5 15.72 -5.87 12.47
C LYS A 5 15.75 -6.63 13.80
N THR A 6 16.27 -5.98 14.84
CA THR A 6 16.16 -6.46 16.22
C THR A 6 14.76 -6.20 16.75
N ASP A 7 14.34 -6.87 17.84
CA ASP A 7 13.02 -6.63 18.46
C ASP A 7 12.82 -5.16 18.85
N THR A 8 13.87 -4.49 19.35
CA THR A 8 13.82 -3.04 19.64
C THR A 8 13.55 -2.22 18.37
N ALA A 9 14.16 -2.58 17.24
CA ALA A 9 13.91 -1.92 15.97
C ALA A 9 12.46 -2.17 15.47
N LEU A 10 11.94 -3.39 15.67
CA LEU A 10 10.55 -3.71 15.34
C LEU A 10 9.56 -2.88 16.17
N GLU A 11 9.84 -2.62 17.46
CA GLU A 11 9.01 -1.72 18.27
C GLU A 11 9.08 -0.27 17.76
N SER A 12 10.26 0.23 17.40
CA SER A 12 10.37 1.56 16.79
C SER A 12 9.62 1.66 15.45
N MET A 13 9.68 0.62 14.61
CA MET A 13 8.88 0.54 13.38
C MET A 13 7.38 0.46 13.66
N ARG A 14 6.99 -0.19 14.76
CA ARG A 14 5.59 -0.23 15.21
C ARG A 14 5.08 1.18 15.57
N GLU A 15 5.90 2.01 16.22
CA GLU A 15 5.53 3.40 16.52
C GLU A 15 5.36 4.22 15.23
N ALA A 16 6.27 4.10 14.25
CA ALA A 16 6.09 4.71 12.93
C ALA A 16 4.82 4.20 12.23
N GLY A 17 4.56 2.89 12.28
CA GLY A 17 3.36 2.27 11.71
C GLY A 17 2.06 2.74 12.35
N ARG A 18 2.04 3.03 13.66
CA ARG A 18 0.87 3.62 14.33
C ARG A 18 0.57 5.02 13.82
N VAL A 19 1.61 5.82 13.54
CA VAL A 19 1.43 7.15 12.93
C VAL A 19 0.82 7.01 11.52
N VAL A 20 1.27 6.04 10.73
CA VAL A 20 0.65 5.73 9.42
C VAL A 20 -0.83 5.38 9.58
N ALA A 21 -1.17 4.46 10.49
CA ALA A 21 -2.56 4.07 10.73
C ALA A 21 -3.44 5.24 11.15
N GLN A 22 -2.92 6.15 11.98
CA GLN A 22 -3.62 7.38 12.38
C GLN A 22 -3.80 8.36 11.21
N ALA A 23 -2.79 8.50 10.34
CA ALA A 23 -2.86 9.37 9.16
C ALA A 23 -3.90 8.85 8.15
N LEU A 24 -3.91 7.53 7.90
CA LEU A 24 -4.92 6.90 7.05
C LEU A 24 -6.34 7.03 7.62
N ALA A 25 -6.50 6.86 8.94
CA ALA A 25 -7.78 7.05 9.61
C ALA A 25 -8.28 8.50 9.44
N ALA A 26 -7.42 9.51 9.67
CA ALA A 26 -7.77 10.92 9.50
C ALA A 26 -8.14 11.27 8.06
N ALA A 27 -7.40 10.75 7.06
CA ALA A 27 -7.73 10.94 5.65
C ALA A 27 -9.09 10.30 5.31
N ARG A 28 -9.35 9.09 5.80
CA ARG A 28 -10.63 8.38 5.59
C ARG A 28 -11.80 9.11 6.25
N GLU A 29 -11.65 9.59 7.47
CA GLU A 29 -12.68 10.37 8.20
C GLU A 29 -13.01 11.68 7.50
N THR A 30 -12.03 12.30 6.84
CA THR A 30 -12.20 13.52 6.06
C THR A 30 -12.92 13.26 4.74
N ALA A 31 -12.83 12.03 4.20
CA ALA A 31 -13.36 11.69 2.88
C ALA A 31 -14.90 11.68 2.87
N ALA A 32 -15.49 12.66 2.17
CA ALA A 32 -16.92 12.79 1.95
C ALA A 32 -17.21 13.35 0.54
N VAL A 33 -18.43 13.17 0.07
CA VAL A 33 -18.86 13.75 -1.21
C VAL A 33 -18.63 15.25 -1.22
N GLY A 34 -17.93 15.76 -2.25
CA GLY A 34 -17.59 17.17 -2.43
C GLY A 34 -16.24 17.60 -1.83
N VAL A 35 -15.63 16.81 -0.96
CA VAL A 35 -14.29 17.06 -0.40
C VAL A 35 -13.24 16.85 -1.50
N ARG A 36 -12.18 17.65 -1.52
CA ARG A 36 -11.08 17.53 -2.49
C ARG A 36 -10.04 16.56 -2.00
N LEU A 37 -9.33 15.89 -2.93
CA LEU A 37 -8.24 14.97 -2.55
C LEU A 37 -7.13 15.65 -1.75
N ARG A 38 -6.81 16.92 -2.04
CA ARG A 38 -5.83 17.69 -1.25
C ARG A 38 -6.23 17.90 0.21
N GLU A 39 -7.53 17.93 0.53
CA GLU A 39 -8.00 18.05 1.91
C GLU A 39 -7.73 16.75 2.70
N LEU A 40 -7.70 15.59 2.02
CA LEU A 40 -7.27 14.31 2.60
C LEU A 40 -5.76 14.32 2.89
N ASP A 41 -4.97 14.87 1.97
CA ASP A 41 -3.53 15.07 2.13
C ASP A 41 -3.21 15.99 3.33
N GLU A 42 -3.92 17.10 3.45
CA GLU A 42 -3.80 18.04 4.58
C GLU A 42 -4.13 17.37 5.92
N ALA A 43 -5.16 16.52 5.95
CA ALA A 43 -5.54 15.77 7.15
C ALA A 43 -4.43 14.80 7.59
N ALA A 44 -3.90 14.01 6.65
CA ALA A 44 -2.78 13.10 6.89
C ALA A 44 -1.51 13.86 7.31
N HIS A 45 -1.17 14.97 6.61
CA HIS A 45 -0.02 15.82 6.93
C HIS A 45 -0.10 16.38 8.35
N THR A 46 -1.30 16.77 8.79
CA THR A 46 -1.53 17.25 10.15
C THR A 46 -1.18 16.18 11.20
N VAL A 47 -1.53 14.92 10.96
CA VAL A 47 -1.20 13.81 11.86
C VAL A 47 0.31 13.57 11.89
N LEU A 48 0.96 13.48 10.72
CA LEU A 48 2.41 13.29 10.63
C LEU A 48 3.16 14.40 11.39
N THR A 49 2.78 15.64 11.17
CA THR A 49 3.40 16.82 11.81
C THR A 49 3.24 16.78 13.33
N LYS A 50 2.03 16.47 13.83
CA LYS A 50 1.77 16.37 15.28
C LYS A 50 2.56 15.24 15.96
N ALA A 51 2.80 14.16 15.24
CA ALA A 51 3.61 13.03 15.71
C ALA A 51 5.13 13.30 15.62
N GLY A 52 5.56 14.41 15.00
CA GLY A 52 6.98 14.67 14.71
C GLY A 52 7.56 13.75 13.64
N ALA A 53 6.70 13.09 12.87
CA ALA A 53 7.08 12.21 11.78
C ALA A 53 7.25 12.99 10.47
N ARG A 54 8.07 12.45 9.56
CA ARG A 54 8.23 12.98 8.19
C ARG A 54 7.55 12.05 7.21
N SER A 55 7.02 12.60 6.10
CA SER A 55 6.57 11.79 4.98
C SER A 55 7.77 11.33 4.15
N PRO A 56 7.94 10.02 3.88
CA PRO A 56 8.92 9.53 2.92
C PRO A 56 8.45 9.73 1.47
N PHE A 57 7.19 10.10 1.23
CA PHE A 57 6.63 10.35 -0.10
C PHE A 57 6.92 11.77 -0.59
N LEU A 58 6.76 12.76 0.28
CA LEU A 58 6.95 14.17 -0.09
C LEU A 58 8.39 14.43 -0.56
N GLY A 59 8.52 14.81 -1.84
CA GLY A 59 9.83 15.04 -2.45
C GLY A 59 10.53 13.77 -2.97
N TYR A 60 9.94 12.59 -2.79
CA TYR A 60 10.50 11.34 -3.33
C TYR A 60 10.57 11.38 -4.86
N ARG A 61 11.72 11.01 -5.41
CA ARG A 61 11.95 11.04 -6.85
C ARG A 61 12.76 9.83 -7.31
N PRO A 62 12.12 8.72 -7.66
CA PRO A 62 12.80 7.58 -8.30
C PRO A 62 13.22 7.91 -9.73
N ALA A 63 14.07 7.06 -10.32
CA ALA A 63 14.67 7.32 -11.63
C ALA A 63 13.63 7.44 -12.78
N PHE A 64 12.47 6.82 -12.65
CA PHE A 64 11.41 6.87 -13.66
C PHE A 64 10.55 8.15 -13.58
N ALA A 65 10.53 8.83 -12.42
CA ALA A 65 9.65 9.95 -12.19
C ALA A 65 10.21 11.27 -12.76
N PRO A 66 9.42 12.02 -13.55
CA PRO A 66 9.85 13.29 -14.12
C PRO A 66 10.03 14.38 -13.07
N THR A 67 9.21 14.37 -12.02
CA THR A 67 9.18 15.34 -10.92
C THR A 67 9.16 14.64 -9.55
N PRO A 68 9.61 15.30 -8.47
CA PRO A 68 9.40 14.79 -7.12
C PRO A 68 7.89 14.65 -6.82
N PHE A 69 7.52 13.63 -6.02
CA PHE A 69 6.13 13.46 -5.56
C PHE A 69 5.72 14.65 -4.68
N PRO A 70 4.58 15.30 -4.94
CA PRO A 70 4.29 16.61 -4.34
C PRO A 70 3.46 16.57 -3.05
N ALA A 71 3.15 15.38 -2.50
CA ALA A 71 2.18 15.19 -1.42
C ALA A 71 2.68 14.21 -0.35
N VAL A 72 1.98 14.11 0.78
CA VAL A 72 2.31 13.17 1.86
C VAL A 72 1.55 11.85 1.76
N ILE A 73 0.49 11.80 0.93
CA ILE A 73 -0.25 10.58 0.60
C ILE A 73 -0.34 10.39 -0.92
N CYS A 74 -0.52 9.13 -1.37
CA CYS A 74 -1.12 8.87 -2.65
C CYS A 74 -2.65 8.78 -2.49
N ALA A 75 -3.42 9.38 -3.41
CA ALA A 75 -4.89 9.34 -3.42
C ALA A 75 -5.37 8.89 -4.80
N SER A 76 -5.61 7.59 -4.94
CA SER A 76 -5.98 6.96 -6.20
C SER A 76 -7.49 6.73 -6.25
N VAL A 77 -8.17 7.23 -7.29
CA VAL A 77 -9.63 7.21 -7.41
C VAL A 77 -10.07 6.39 -8.62
N ASN A 78 -11.00 5.47 -8.41
CA ASN A 78 -11.66 4.65 -9.42
C ASN A 78 -10.70 3.77 -10.24
N ASP A 79 -10.35 4.18 -11.46
CA ASP A 79 -9.44 3.50 -12.38
C ASP A 79 -7.95 3.79 -12.11
N ALA A 80 -7.65 4.73 -11.19
CA ALA A 80 -6.29 4.90 -10.71
C ALA A 80 -5.91 3.73 -9.78
N VAL A 81 -4.85 3.02 -10.14
CA VAL A 81 -4.37 1.85 -9.40
C VAL A 81 -3.60 2.30 -8.16
N VAL A 82 -2.52 3.07 -8.37
CA VAL A 82 -1.63 3.62 -7.33
C VAL A 82 -1.03 4.95 -7.77
N HIS A 83 -0.32 5.59 -6.85
CA HIS A 83 0.47 6.82 -7.04
C HIS A 83 -0.35 8.04 -7.49
N GLY A 84 -1.67 8.03 -7.26
CA GLY A 84 -2.52 9.17 -7.56
C GLY A 84 -2.07 10.42 -6.78
N ILE A 85 -1.81 11.53 -7.48
CA ILE A 85 -1.45 12.79 -6.84
C ILE A 85 -2.70 13.47 -6.29
N PRO A 86 -2.78 13.79 -4.98
CA PRO A 86 -3.87 14.58 -4.41
C PRO A 86 -4.00 15.95 -5.11
N ASN A 87 -5.15 16.21 -5.69
CA ASN A 87 -5.42 17.41 -6.48
C ASN A 87 -6.80 18.02 -6.12
N ASP A 88 -7.32 18.92 -6.95
CA ASP A 88 -8.62 19.57 -6.76
C ASP A 88 -9.82 18.70 -7.15
N TYR A 89 -9.62 17.42 -7.50
CA TYR A 89 -10.73 16.51 -7.75
C TYR A 89 -11.62 16.44 -6.50
N ARG A 90 -12.93 16.68 -6.70
CA ARG A 90 -13.93 16.56 -5.64
C ARG A 90 -14.51 15.17 -5.67
N LEU A 91 -14.41 14.48 -4.53
CA LEU A 91 -14.99 13.15 -4.35
C LEU A 91 -16.49 13.17 -4.67
N ARG A 92 -16.95 12.14 -5.36
CA ARG A 92 -18.34 11.98 -5.80
C ARG A 92 -18.97 10.78 -5.11
N ASP A 93 -20.29 10.77 -5.06
CA ASP A 93 -21.04 9.62 -4.58
C ASP A 93 -20.70 8.37 -5.42
N GLY A 94 -20.32 7.30 -4.76
CA GLY A 94 -19.90 6.04 -5.38
C GLY A 94 -18.43 6.01 -5.86
N ASP A 95 -17.57 6.98 -5.53
CA ASP A 95 -16.14 6.86 -5.80
C ASP A 95 -15.51 5.76 -4.93
N LEU A 96 -14.66 4.93 -5.54
CA LEU A 96 -13.73 4.04 -4.85
C LEU A 96 -12.41 4.78 -4.71
N VAL A 97 -11.89 4.86 -3.49
CA VAL A 97 -10.66 5.61 -3.17
C VAL A 97 -9.68 4.70 -2.47
N SER A 98 -8.45 4.68 -2.96
CA SER A 98 -7.30 4.09 -2.27
C SER A 98 -6.39 5.20 -1.77
N ILE A 99 -6.10 5.20 -0.47
CA ILE A 99 -5.15 6.12 0.17
C ILE A 99 -3.97 5.31 0.66
N ASP A 100 -2.79 5.74 0.29
CA ASP A 100 -1.52 5.16 0.69
C ASP A 100 -0.68 6.23 1.39
N CYS A 101 -0.05 5.88 2.51
CA CYS A 101 0.68 6.79 3.39
C CYS A 101 1.86 6.11 4.06
N GLY A 102 3.03 6.73 3.92
CA GLY A 102 4.22 6.38 4.68
C GLY A 102 4.53 7.39 5.79
N ALA A 103 5.18 6.94 6.85
CA ALA A 103 5.72 7.79 7.92
C ALA A 103 7.11 7.34 8.34
N GLU A 104 8.03 8.31 8.44
CA GLU A 104 9.35 8.12 9.06
C GLU A 104 9.35 8.79 10.43
N LEU A 105 9.57 7.99 11.48
CA LEU A 105 9.68 8.44 12.86
C LEU A 105 10.97 7.88 13.48
N ASP A 106 11.82 8.77 14.04
CA ASP A 106 13.09 8.41 14.69
C ASP A 106 14.00 7.52 13.82
N GLY A 107 13.96 7.76 12.49
CA GLY A 107 14.76 7.04 11.49
C GLY A 107 14.28 5.63 11.18
N TRP A 108 13.00 5.31 11.48
CA TRP A 108 12.31 4.10 11.05
C TRP A 108 11.06 4.44 10.26
N THR A 109 10.77 3.63 9.25
CA THR A 109 9.67 3.87 8.31
C THR A 109 8.58 2.80 8.47
N GLY A 110 7.33 3.23 8.41
CA GLY A 110 6.16 2.40 8.19
C GLY A 110 5.43 2.85 6.92
N ASP A 111 4.71 1.93 6.29
CA ASP A 111 3.96 2.14 5.05
C ASP A 111 2.69 1.31 5.05
N ALA A 112 1.57 1.88 4.61
CA ALA A 112 0.31 1.16 4.50
C ALA A 112 -0.68 1.88 3.58
N ALA A 113 -1.61 1.11 3.01
CA ALA A 113 -2.71 1.63 2.21
C ALA A 113 -4.06 1.03 2.60
N ILE A 114 -5.11 1.82 2.40
CA ILE A 114 -6.50 1.42 2.60
C ILE A 114 -7.34 1.77 1.37
N SER A 115 -8.36 0.94 1.08
CA SER A 115 -9.37 1.24 0.07
C SER A 115 -10.76 1.31 0.69
N PHE A 116 -11.56 2.27 0.26
CA PHE A 116 -12.93 2.45 0.72
C PHE A 116 -13.79 3.14 -0.36
N THR A 117 -15.10 3.16 -0.16
CA THR A 117 -16.05 3.87 -1.03
C THR A 117 -16.57 5.13 -0.35
N VAL A 118 -16.85 6.17 -1.14
CA VAL A 118 -17.43 7.43 -0.69
C VAL A 118 -18.91 7.46 -1.03
N GLY A 119 -19.76 7.74 -0.04
CA GLY A 119 -21.22 7.74 -0.24
C GLY A 119 -21.79 6.35 -0.50
N THR A 120 -22.58 6.20 -1.56
CA THR A 120 -23.27 4.95 -1.91
C THR A 120 -22.32 3.95 -2.57
N ALA A 121 -21.99 2.88 -1.86
CA ALA A 121 -21.09 1.84 -2.37
C ALA A 121 -21.74 1.02 -3.50
N ARG A 122 -20.99 0.78 -4.58
CA ARG A 122 -21.38 -0.17 -5.61
C ARG A 122 -21.06 -1.59 -5.14
N PRO A 123 -21.93 -2.59 -5.33
CA PRO A 123 -21.63 -3.98 -4.93
C PRO A 123 -20.34 -4.52 -5.53
N ALA A 124 -20.02 -4.17 -6.78
CA ALA A 124 -18.78 -4.58 -7.44
C ALA A 124 -17.52 -3.98 -6.76
N ASP A 125 -17.60 -2.74 -6.27
CA ASP A 125 -16.47 -2.10 -5.57
C ASP A 125 -16.26 -2.71 -4.19
N VAL A 126 -17.36 -3.03 -3.48
CA VAL A 126 -17.29 -3.76 -2.20
C VAL A 126 -16.63 -5.13 -2.39
N ALA A 127 -17.01 -5.84 -3.47
CA ALA A 127 -16.41 -7.14 -3.80
C ALA A 127 -14.91 -7.01 -4.16
N LEU A 128 -14.52 -5.96 -4.92
CA LEU A 128 -13.13 -5.71 -5.28
C LEU A 128 -12.27 -5.40 -4.06
N ILE A 129 -12.74 -4.52 -3.17
CA ILE A 129 -12.05 -4.20 -1.91
C ILE A 129 -11.92 -5.45 -1.05
N ALA A 130 -12.98 -6.25 -0.93
CA ALA A 130 -12.96 -7.49 -0.16
C ALA A 130 -11.96 -8.51 -0.74
N ALA A 131 -11.89 -8.66 -2.06
CA ALA A 131 -10.91 -9.53 -2.73
C ALA A 131 -9.48 -9.04 -2.51
N THR A 132 -9.24 -7.71 -2.55
CA THR A 132 -7.93 -7.12 -2.28
C THR A 132 -7.51 -7.34 -0.83
N GLN A 133 -8.42 -7.19 0.12
CA GLN A 133 -8.15 -7.51 1.53
C GLN A 133 -7.83 -8.99 1.72
N GLN A 134 -8.60 -9.90 1.11
CA GLN A 134 -8.34 -11.34 1.16
C GLN A 134 -6.97 -11.69 0.56
N ALA A 135 -6.56 -11.01 -0.52
CA ALA A 135 -5.23 -11.20 -1.11
C ALA A 135 -4.12 -10.77 -0.14
N LEU A 136 -4.29 -9.64 0.54
CA LEU A 136 -3.37 -9.16 1.57
C LEU A 136 -3.31 -10.15 2.74
N ASP A 137 -4.45 -10.57 3.26
CA ASP A 137 -4.52 -11.50 4.39
C ASP A 137 -3.84 -12.84 4.06
N ALA A 138 -4.04 -13.35 2.84
CA ALA A 138 -3.38 -14.56 2.36
C ALA A 138 -1.86 -14.38 2.24
N GLY A 139 -1.41 -13.22 1.73
CA GLY A 139 0.00 -12.85 1.66
C GLY A 139 0.64 -12.76 3.05
N ILE A 140 -0.03 -12.10 4.00
CA ILE A 140 0.43 -12.00 5.39
C ILE A 140 0.49 -13.38 6.04
N ALA A 141 -0.52 -14.23 5.88
CA ALA A 141 -0.54 -15.58 6.44
C ALA A 141 0.62 -16.45 5.91
N ALA A 142 1.04 -16.23 4.65
CA ALA A 142 2.19 -16.90 4.07
C ALA A 142 3.55 -16.33 4.51
N ALA A 143 3.56 -15.15 5.17
CA ALA A 143 4.77 -14.43 5.58
C ALA A 143 5.35 -14.98 6.90
N THR A 144 5.73 -16.25 6.93
CA THR A 144 6.23 -16.97 8.12
C THR A 144 7.68 -17.40 7.97
N VAL A 145 8.38 -17.59 9.09
CA VAL A 145 9.75 -18.12 9.12
C VAL A 145 9.80 -19.48 8.40
N GLY A 146 10.79 -19.68 7.55
CA GLY A 146 10.98 -20.88 6.74
C GLY A 146 10.33 -20.84 5.35
N HIS A 147 9.37 -19.95 5.13
CA HIS A 147 8.83 -19.65 3.80
C HIS A 147 9.78 -18.72 3.01
N ARG A 148 9.39 -18.37 1.80
CA ARG A 148 10.11 -17.46 0.89
C ARG A 148 9.16 -16.41 0.32
N ILE A 149 9.72 -15.35 -0.23
CA ILE A 149 8.94 -14.29 -0.91
C ILE A 149 7.95 -14.84 -1.94
N GLY A 150 8.34 -15.90 -2.67
CA GLY A 150 7.48 -16.54 -3.65
C GLY A 150 6.23 -17.23 -3.06
N ASP A 151 6.24 -17.57 -1.76
CA ASP A 151 5.08 -18.13 -1.09
C ASP A 151 4.05 -17.03 -0.83
N ILE A 152 4.50 -15.82 -0.42
CA ILE A 152 3.66 -14.61 -0.29
C ILE A 152 3.03 -14.28 -1.64
N ALA A 153 3.86 -14.13 -2.68
CA ALA A 153 3.44 -13.78 -4.03
C ALA A 153 2.44 -14.81 -4.62
N TYR A 154 2.65 -16.10 -4.36
CA TYR A 154 1.73 -17.15 -4.80
C TYR A 154 0.37 -17.05 -4.09
N ALA A 155 0.35 -16.82 -2.78
CA ALA A 155 -0.87 -16.68 -2.01
C ALA A 155 -1.71 -15.49 -2.52
N ILE A 156 -1.10 -14.31 -2.71
CA ILE A 156 -1.74 -13.13 -3.29
C ILE A 156 -2.31 -13.43 -4.66
N SER A 157 -1.48 -13.97 -5.58
CA SER A 157 -1.92 -14.22 -6.96
C SER A 157 -2.99 -15.32 -7.07
N THR A 158 -3.10 -16.19 -6.10
CA THR A 158 -4.16 -17.22 -6.07
C THR A 158 -5.50 -16.55 -5.81
N VAL A 159 -5.60 -15.68 -4.81
CA VAL A 159 -6.83 -14.92 -4.52
C VAL A 159 -7.22 -14.03 -5.70
N ALA A 160 -6.27 -13.31 -6.29
CA ALA A 160 -6.55 -12.44 -7.45
C ALA A 160 -7.11 -13.22 -8.65
N ARG A 161 -6.57 -14.43 -8.95
CA ARG A 161 -7.09 -15.30 -10.01
C ARG A 161 -8.50 -15.81 -9.71
N GLU A 162 -8.77 -16.23 -8.48
CA GLU A 162 -10.09 -16.69 -8.05
C GLU A 162 -11.14 -15.57 -8.15
N ALA A 163 -10.73 -14.33 -7.87
CA ALA A 163 -11.55 -13.14 -8.04
C ALA A 163 -11.64 -12.63 -9.49
N ALA A 164 -10.96 -13.30 -10.44
CA ALA A 164 -10.83 -12.86 -11.84
C ALA A 164 -10.30 -11.42 -12.00
N CYS A 165 -9.47 -10.96 -11.06
CA CYS A 165 -8.84 -9.63 -11.07
C CYS A 165 -7.45 -9.68 -11.71
N GLY A 166 -7.09 -8.58 -12.42
CA GLY A 166 -5.71 -8.32 -12.83
C GLY A 166 -4.89 -7.69 -11.71
N MET A 167 -3.56 -7.70 -11.88
CA MET A 167 -2.61 -7.00 -11.02
C MET A 167 -1.46 -6.48 -11.88
N PRO A 168 -0.89 -5.29 -11.61
CA PRO A 168 0.31 -4.82 -12.31
C PRO A 168 1.47 -5.82 -12.14
N SER A 169 2.11 -6.21 -13.26
CA SER A 169 3.10 -7.31 -13.24
C SER A 169 4.47 -6.90 -12.67
N ASP A 170 4.79 -5.62 -12.72
CA ASP A 170 6.09 -5.02 -12.36
C ASP A 170 6.03 -4.15 -11.10
N PHE A 171 4.86 -4.07 -10.46
CA PHE A 171 4.67 -3.46 -9.15
C PHE A 171 4.39 -4.51 -8.08
N GLY A 172 4.71 -4.16 -6.85
CA GLY A 172 4.52 -5.00 -5.69
C GLY A 172 5.27 -4.45 -4.49
N GLY A 173 5.19 -5.15 -3.38
CA GLY A 173 5.79 -4.78 -2.12
C GLY A 173 7.31 -4.83 -2.10
N HIS A 174 7.86 -4.47 -0.97
CA HIS A 174 9.28 -4.28 -0.79
C HIS A 174 9.72 -4.54 0.66
N GLY A 175 11.00 -4.69 0.87
CA GLY A 175 11.58 -4.54 2.20
C GLY A 175 11.41 -3.10 2.69
N ILE A 176 11.27 -2.92 4.00
CA ILE A 176 11.10 -1.61 4.62
C ILE A 176 11.86 -1.55 5.95
N GLY A 177 12.32 -0.36 6.35
CA GLY A 177 13.08 -0.21 7.59
C GLY A 177 13.59 1.19 7.80
N ARG A 178 14.87 1.41 7.60
CA ARG A 178 15.50 2.74 7.65
C ARG A 178 15.07 3.62 6.46
N ARG A 179 14.71 2.97 5.36
CA ARG A 179 14.19 3.62 4.16
C ARG A 179 12.85 2.98 3.81
N MET A 180 12.03 3.72 3.11
CA MET A 180 10.75 3.24 2.61
C MET A 180 10.96 2.00 1.71
N HIS A 181 11.78 2.11 0.68
CA HIS A 181 12.07 1.00 -0.22
C HIS A 181 13.44 0.40 0.10
N GLU A 182 13.43 -0.84 0.56
CA GLU A 182 14.61 -1.69 0.79
C GLU A 182 14.46 -3.03 0.04
N ASP A 183 15.54 -3.80 -0.06
CA ASP A 183 15.47 -5.20 -0.45
C ASP A 183 14.80 -6.04 0.66
N PRO A 184 14.12 -7.14 0.30
CA PRO A 184 13.88 -7.67 -1.03
C PRO A 184 12.62 -7.10 -1.68
N HIS A 185 12.53 -7.14 -3.02
CA HIS A 185 11.25 -6.94 -3.71
C HIS A 185 10.27 -8.07 -3.39
N VAL A 186 8.98 -7.73 -3.18
CA VAL A 186 7.87 -8.64 -2.85
C VAL A 186 6.83 -8.59 -3.98
N PRO A 187 7.01 -9.35 -5.06
CA PRO A 187 6.08 -9.31 -6.19
C PRO A 187 4.71 -9.88 -5.79
N ASN A 188 3.66 -9.43 -6.49
CA ASN A 188 2.30 -9.98 -6.33
C ASN A 188 2.08 -11.27 -7.16
N PHE A 189 3.03 -11.65 -8.01
CA PHE A 189 3.07 -12.91 -8.76
C PHE A 189 4.30 -13.72 -8.38
N GLY A 190 4.13 -15.03 -8.15
CA GLY A 190 5.28 -15.85 -7.79
C GLY A 190 5.01 -17.35 -7.81
N ARG A 191 6.05 -18.10 -7.50
CA ARG A 191 6.00 -19.56 -7.38
C ARG A 191 6.40 -19.96 -5.95
N PRO A 192 5.69 -20.91 -5.32
CA PRO A 192 6.03 -21.41 -3.99
C PRO A 192 7.49 -21.86 -3.88
N GLY A 193 8.10 -21.61 -2.73
CA GLY A 193 9.47 -22.00 -2.42
C GLY A 193 10.56 -21.25 -3.19
N ARG A 194 10.26 -20.13 -3.84
CA ARG A 194 11.22 -19.30 -4.59
C ARG A 194 11.46 -17.95 -3.94
N GLY A 195 12.57 -17.32 -4.30
CA GLY A 195 12.94 -15.97 -3.83
C GLY A 195 13.65 -15.97 -2.48
N PHE A 196 13.74 -14.78 -1.88
CA PHE A 196 14.46 -14.54 -0.63
C PHE A 196 13.80 -15.31 0.54
N PRO A 197 14.59 -15.96 1.43
CA PRO A 197 14.04 -16.70 2.56
C PRO A 197 13.53 -15.73 3.64
N LEU A 198 12.36 -16.04 4.20
CA LEU A 198 11.78 -15.29 5.31
C LEU A 198 12.42 -15.73 6.62
N ARG A 199 12.86 -14.74 7.41
CA ARG A 199 13.56 -14.95 8.67
C ARG A 199 13.03 -13.97 9.71
N HIS A 200 13.14 -14.32 10.97
CA HIS A 200 12.83 -13.41 12.08
C HIS A 200 13.57 -12.07 11.90
N GLY A 201 12.87 -10.97 12.11
CA GLY A 201 13.38 -9.60 11.97
C GLY A 201 13.38 -9.04 10.54
N LEU A 202 12.96 -9.80 9.53
CA LEU A 202 12.68 -9.25 8.20
C LEU A 202 11.37 -8.46 8.25
N THR A 203 11.36 -7.26 7.66
CA THR A 203 10.18 -6.39 7.56
C THR A 203 9.86 -6.08 6.11
N LEU A 204 8.59 -6.21 5.75
CA LEU A 204 8.10 -6.13 4.37
C LEU A 204 6.86 -5.24 4.31
N ALA A 205 6.74 -4.44 3.28
CA ALA A 205 5.47 -3.93 2.77
C ALA A 205 4.86 -5.04 1.90
N ILE A 206 3.63 -5.44 2.20
CA ILE A 206 2.86 -6.41 1.42
C ILE A 206 1.63 -5.68 0.90
N GLU A 207 1.53 -5.52 -0.43
CA GLU A 207 0.64 -4.54 -1.06
C GLU A 207 -0.01 -5.07 -2.34
N PRO A 208 -1.01 -5.93 -2.28
CA PRO A 208 -1.77 -6.31 -3.45
C PRO A 208 -2.53 -5.12 -4.05
N MET A 209 -2.48 -5.01 -5.38
CA MET A 209 -3.19 -4.04 -6.19
C MET A 209 -4.07 -4.82 -7.16
N LEU A 210 -5.39 -4.85 -6.94
CA LEU A 210 -6.31 -5.61 -7.79
C LEU A 210 -7.07 -4.69 -8.75
N MET A 211 -7.16 -5.10 -10.02
CA MET A 211 -7.85 -4.42 -11.11
C MET A 211 -9.04 -5.25 -11.59
N ALA A 212 -10.25 -4.70 -11.50
CA ALA A 212 -11.51 -5.42 -11.75
C ALA A 212 -11.68 -5.93 -13.19
N GLY A 213 -10.97 -5.34 -14.16
CA GLY A 213 -11.05 -5.76 -15.57
C GLY A 213 -10.31 -7.06 -15.91
N GLY A 214 -9.56 -7.63 -14.98
CA GLY A 214 -8.79 -8.87 -15.19
C GLY A 214 -7.53 -8.70 -16.03
N HIS A 215 -7.21 -7.49 -16.52
CA HIS A 215 -6.00 -7.17 -17.26
C HIS A 215 -4.87 -6.78 -16.32
N ASN A 216 -3.63 -7.16 -16.64
CA ASN A 216 -2.43 -6.82 -15.86
C ASN A 216 -1.75 -5.53 -16.35
N ASP A 217 -2.15 -5.03 -17.52
CA ASP A 217 -1.56 -3.85 -18.13
C ASP A 217 -2.17 -2.58 -17.54
N TYR A 218 -1.34 -1.55 -17.46
CA TYR A 218 -1.70 -0.22 -16.98
C TYR A 218 -1.06 0.84 -17.90
N ARG A 219 -1.49 2.09 -17.73
CA ARG A 219 -0.87 3.27 -18.34
C ARG A 219 -0.49 4.28 -17.25
N THR A 220 0.56 5.05 -17.52
CA THR A 220 0.93 6.18 -16.66
C THR A 220 0.25 7.44 -17.18
N ASP A 221 -0.33 8.23 -16.29
CA ASP A 221 -0.93 9.52 -16.62
C ASP A 221 0.17 10.56 -17.00
N PRO A 222 -0.20 11.66 -17.67
CA PRO A 222 0.73 12.73 -18.02
C PRO A 222 1.44 13.40 -16.83
N ASP A 223 0.95 13.23 -15.60
CA ASP A 223 1.61 13.69 -14.38
C ASP A 223 2.90 12.90 -14.07
N GLY A 224 3.11 11.77 -14.75
CA GLY A 224 4.29 10.91 -14.63
C GLY A 224 4.31 10.03 -13.39
N TRP A 225 3.20 10.01 -12.61
CA TRP A 225 3.06 9.25 -11.38
C TRP A 225 1.86 8.32 -11.36
N THR A 226 0.67 8.85 -11.61
CA THR A 226 -0.59 8.11 -11.49
C THR A 226 -0.65 6.95 -12.48
N LEU A 227 -0.76 5.73 -11.98
CA LEU A 227 -0.98 4.53 -12.79
C LEU A 227 -2.47 4.26 -12.89
N ARG A 228 -2.95 4.01 -14.13
CA ARG A 228 -4.36 3.69 -14.39
C ARG A 228 -4.50 2.39 -15.14
N THR A 229 -5.61 1.70 -14.90
CA THR A 229 -6.02 0.57 -15.73
C THR A 229 -6.17 1.00 -17.18
N ILE A 230 -5.84 0.10 -18.13
CA ILE A 230 -5.93 0.43 -19.56
C ILE A 230 -7.37 0.42 -20.09
N ASP A 231 -8.25 -0.33 -19.42
CA ASP A 231 -9.65 -0.55 -19.80
C ASP A 231 -10.64 0.35 -19.04
N GLY A 232 -10.14 1.21 -18.13
CA GLY A 232 -10.96 2.07 -17.27
C GLY A 232 -11.71 1.32 -16.17
N SER A 233 -11.40 0.05 -15.94
CA SER A 233 -11.92 -0.71 -14.80
C SER A 233 -11.39 -0.17 -13.49
N ARG A 234 -12.14 -0.39 -12.40
CA ARG A 234 -11.74 0.09 -11.08
C ARG A 234 -10.63 -0.76 -10.47
N ALA A 235 -9.83 -0.14 -9.62
CA ALA A 235 -8.75 -0.78 -8.89
C ALA A 235 -8.85 -0.51 -7.39
N ALA A 236 -8.31 -1.43 -6.59
CA ALA A 236 -8.16 -1.28 -5.15
C ALA A 236 -6.73 -1.65 -4.75
N HIS A 237 -6.18 -0.91 -3.78
CA HIS A 237 -4.87 -1.11 -3.20
C HIS A 237 -4.99 -1.13 -1.68
N ILE A 238 -4.53 -2.21 -1.06
CA ILE A 238 -4.52 -2.35 0.41
C ILE A 238 -3.17 -2.91 0.81
N GLU A 239 -2.59 -2.37 1.88
CA GLU A 239 -1.21 -2.65 2.25
C GLU A 239 -1.02 -2.63 3.76
N HIS A 240 -0.05 -3.42 4.21
CA HIS A 240 0.51 -3.32 5.55
C HIS A 240 2.03 -3.53 5.57
N THR A 241 2.72 -2.81 6.47
CA THR A 241 4.05 -3.19 6.92
C THR A 241 3.96 -4.37 7.88
N VAL A 242 4.67 -5.45 7.57
CA VAL A 242 4.62 -6.72 8.30
C VAL A 242 6.03 -7.12 8.73
N ALA A 243 6.20 -7.44 10.01
CA ALA A 243 7.42 -8.07 10.53
C ALA A 243 7.25 -9.59 10.53
N ILE A 244 8.28 -10.30 10.08
CA ILE A 244 8.39 -11.74 10.20
C ILE A 244 8.93 -12.04 11.58
N THR A 245 8.19 -12.81 12.40
CA THR A 245 8.64 -13.23 13.73
C THR A 245 8.53 -14.75 13.90
N ASP A 246 9.16 -15.30 14.95
CA ASP A 246 9.10 -16.73 15.23
C ASP A 246 7.69 -17.18 15.64
N ASP A 247 6.88 -16.24 16.18
CA ASP A 247 5.46 -16.46 16.54
C ASP A 247 4.49 -16.24 15.36
N GLY A 248 5.03 -15.97 14.16
CA GLY A 248 4.26 -15.65 12.94
C GLY A 248 4.38 -14.20 12.49
N PRO A 249 3.67 -13.80 11.44
CA PRO A 249 3.70 -12.44 10.93
C PRO A 249 3.03 -11.46 11.90
N ARG A 250 3.66 -10.31 12.11
CA ARG A 250 3.16 -9.24 12.95
C ARG A 250 2.94 -7.98 12.11
N ILE A 251 1.71 -7.51 12.04
CA ILE A 251 1.37 -6.25 11.35
C ILE A 251 1.83 -5.08 12.24
N LEU A 252 2.60 -4.16 11.67
CA LEU A 252 3.14 -2.99 12.38
C LEU A 252 2.30 -1.73 12.18
N THR A 253 1.41 -1.68 11.19
CA THR A 253 0.61 -0.52 10.78
C THR A 253 -0.86 -0.61 11.20
N LEU A 254 -1.09 -0.95 12.47
CA LEU A 254 -2.40 -0.92 13.12
C LEU A 254 -2.43 0.12 14.24
N LEU A 255 -3.63 0.62 14.60
CA LEU A 255 -3.88 1.55 15.73
C LEU A 255 -3.53 0.94 17.10
#